data_9578ebf62cc642190a85e6d71a08f556
#
_entry.id   9578ebf62cc642190a85e6d71a08f556
#
_cell.length_a   1.000
_cell.length_b   1.000
_cell.length_c   1.000
_cell.angle_alpha   90.00
_cell.angle_beta   90.00
_cell.angle_gamma   90.00
#
_symmetry.space_group_name_H-M   'P 1'
#
loop_
_entity.id
_entity.type
_entity.pdbx_description
1 polymer ?
#
loop_
_entity_poly.entity_id
_entity_poly.type
_entity_poly.pdbx_seq_one_letter_code
_entity_poly.pdbx_strand_id
1 'polypeptide(L)'
;QQGRMISLAGIDFKKSAGVASHTKGTGSGYLADTGTTYAVGTTTIHVDTGTGTILAGDVVTWAGDSNQYVVKTGFAGDGDGDIVLQEPGLKATLANDVAMTITNSYTANLAFSQDAIELGVRFPAAPKSGDGAADVTTIVDEVSRLTFEVREYRVYRAVLYEIGLAWGVNAAN
;
A
#
# COMPACT_ATOMS: atom_id res chain seq x y z
N GLN A 1 -5.72 -3.19 -21.31
CA GLN A 1 -5.83 -4.64 -21.56
C GLN A 1 -5.22 -5.39 -20.35
N GLN A 2 -6.05 -6.10 -19.61
CA GLN A 2 -5.56 -7.04 -18.59
C GLN A 2 -5.16 -8.34 -19.32
N GLY A 3 -3.87 -8.58 -19.44
CA GLY A 3 -3.35 -9.82 -19.96
C GLY A 3 -3.46 -10.93 -18.90
N ARG A 4 -4.40 -11.85 -19.05
CA ARG A 4 -4.38 -13.13 -18.32
C ARG A 4 -3.27 -13.98 -18.93
N MET A 5 -2.26 -14.34 -18.11
CA MET A 5 -1.11 -15.08 -18.64
C MET A 5 -1.32 -16.60 -18.56
N ILE A 6 -1.62 -17.14 -17.40
CA ILE A 6 -1.80 -18.57 -17.18
C ILE A 6 -2.47 -18.81 -15.82
N SER A 7 -3.20 -19.90 -15.67
CA SER A 7 -3.60 -20.42 -14.35
C SER A 7 -2.72 -21.62 -14.02
N LEU A 8 -2.02 -21.55 -12.90
CA LEU A 8 -1.16 -22.63 -12.41
C LEU A 8 -1.57 -22.98 -10.97
N ALA A 9 -1.87 -24.24 -10.73
CA ALA A 9 -2.28 -24.75 -9.41
C ALA A 9 -3.43 -23.94 -8.75
N GLY A 10 -4.41 -23.47 -9.56
CA GLY A 10 -5.55 -22.69 -9.08
C GLY A 10 -5.27 -21.20 -8.85
N ILE A 11 -4.07 -20.72 -9.15
CA ILE A 11 -3.70 -19.31 -9.06
C ILE A 11 -3.71 -18.70 -10.46
N ASP A 12 -4.49 -17.64 -10.64
CA ASP A 12 -4.54 -16.87 -11.88
C ASP A 12 -3.45 -15.80 -11.90
N PHE A 13 -2.52 -15.91 -12.85
CA PHE A 13 -1.50 -14.90 -13.06
C PHE A 13 -2.02 -13.79 -13.99
N LYS A 14 -1.91 -12.55 -13.56
CA LYS A 14 -2.28 -11.37 -14.34
C LYS A 14 -1.11 -10.39 -14.37
N LYS A 15 -0.90 -9.76 -15.52
CA LYS A 15 0.07 -8.66 -15.66
C LYS A 15 -0.70 -7.34 -15.77
N SER A 16 -0.30 -6.35 -14.98
CA SER A 16 -0.85 -5.00 -15.04
C SER A 16 0.27 -3.98 -15.16
N ALA A 17 0.10 -3.02 -16.05
CA ALA A 17 0.99 -1.86 -16.14
C ALA A 17 0.79 -0.87 -14.96
N GLY A 18 -0.28 -1.03 -14.19
CA GLY A 18 -0.56 -0.21 -13.01
C GLY A 18 0.19 -0.64 -11.75
N VAL A 19 0.99 -1.73 -11.81
CA VAL A 19 1.83 -2.11 -10.67
C VAL A 19 3.03 -1.18 -10.60
N ALA A 20 3.13 -0.44 -9.49
CA ALA A 20 4.22 0.52 -9.29
C ALA A 20 5.55 -0.20 -9.03
N SER A 21 6.62 0.37 -9.57
CA SER A 21 7.99 -0.03 -9.23
C SER A 21 8.51 0.88 -8.12
N HIS A 22 9.09 0.27 -7.10
CA HIS A 22 9.78 0.98 -6.03
C HIS A 22 11.22 1.23 -6.44
N THR A 23 11.67 2.48 -6.37
CA THR A 23 13.07 2.85 -6.53
C THR A 23 13.67 3.00 -5.15
N LYS A 24 14.73 2.24 -4.88
CA LYS A 24 15.40 2.24 -3.57
C LYS A 24 16.02 3.60 -3.25
N GLY A 25 16.15 3.86 -1.96
CA GLY A 25 16.92 4.99 -1.46
C GLY A 25 18.40 4.89 -1.81
N THR A 26 19.11 6.00 -1.66
CA THR A 26 20.55 6.13 -1.93
C THR A 26 21.42 5.75 -0.73
N GLY A 27 20.79 5.36 0.39
CA GLY A 27 21.47 5.10 1.66
C GLY A 27 22.52 4.00 1.58
N SER A 28 23.64 4.23 2.24
CA SER A 28 24.75 3.29 2.35
C SER A 28 25.55 3.52 3.64
N GLY A 29 26.18 2.46 4.14
CA GLY A 29 27.06 2.53 5.30
C GLY A 29 26.37 2.72 6.63
N TYR A 30 25.05 2.58 6.71
CA TYR A 30 24.31 2.65 7.96
C TYR A 30 24.58 1.43 8.84
N LEU A 31 24.78 1.67 10.13
CA LEU A 31 24.90 0.67 11.17
C LEU A 31 23.72 0.80 12.14
N ALA A 32 23.32 -0.30 12.74
CA ALA A 32 22.37 -0.26 13.84
C ALA A 32 23.03 0.36 15.06
N ASP A 33 22.43 1.41 15.65
CA ASP A 33 22.91 1.97 16.90
C ASP A 33 21.94 1.63 18.04
N THR A 34 22.49 0.98 19.06
CA THR A 34 21.76 0.61 20.27
C THR A 34 22.72 0.44 21.44
N GLY A 35 22.31 0.84 22.62
CA GLY A 35 23.13 0.67 23.83
C GLY A 35 23.40 -0.80 24.18
N THR A 36 22.64 -1.73 23.64
CA THR A 36 22.77 -3.17 23.93
C THR A 36 22.41 -4.05 22.73
N THR A 37 21.11 -4.36 22.57
CA THR A 37 20.62 -5.23 21.49
C THR A 37 19.13 -4.95 21.29
N TYR A 38 18.68 -4.85 20.05
CA TYR A 38 17.27 -4.83 19.74
C TYR A 38 16.66 -6.23 19.86
N ALA A 39 15.52 -6.33 20.53
CA ALA A 39 14.81 -7.58 20.69
C ALA A 39 14.01 -7.93 19.41
N VAL A 40 13.66 -9.21 19.26
CA VAL A 40 12.69 -9.66 18.26
C VAL A 40 11.36 -8.90 18.43
N GLY A 41 10.75 -8.47 17.33
CA GLY A 41 9.53 -7.68 17.31
C GLY A 41 9.74 -6.17 17.40
N THR A 42 10.99 -5.69 17.59
CA THR A 42 11.25 -4.25 17.56
C THR A 42 11.02 -3.69 16.14
N THR A 43 10.26 -2.60 16.05
CA THR A 43 9.95 -1.94 14.78
C THR A 43 10.75 -0.66 14.56
N THR A 44 11.11 0.07 15.60
CA THR A 44 11.91 1.29 15.50
C THR A 44 13.37 0.98 15.74
N ILE A 45 14.19 1.25 14.75
CA ILE A 45 15.65 0.99 14.78
C ILE A 45 16.35 2.33 14.58
N HIS A 46 17.22 2.68 15.51
CA HIS A 46 18.14 3.80 15.35
C HIS A 46 19.33 3.36 14.50
N VAL A 47 19.70 4.18 13.52
CA VAL A 47 20.83 3.94 12.63
C VAL A 47 21.76 5.13 12.64
N ASP A 48 23.04 4.88 12.48
CA ASP A 48 24.09 5.89 12.48
C ASP A 48 25.09 5.74 11.32
N THR A 49 26.08 6.60 11.27
CA THR A 49 27.28 6.59 10.40
C THR A 49 27.04 6.57 8.90
N GLY A 50 25.85 6.24 8.43
CA GLY A 50 25.53 6.16 7.01
C GLY A 50 25.38 7.50 6.32
N THR A 51 25.22 7.45 5.00
CA THR A 51 24.93 8.62 4.16
C THR A 51 23.82 8.30 3.17
N GLY A 52 23.11 9.34 2.70
CA GLY A 52 22.04 9.21 1.74
C GLY A 52 20.69 8.90 2.39
N THR A 53 19.72 8.50 1.59
CA THR A 53 18.33 8.36 2.01
C THR A 53 17.92 6.91 2.13
N ILE A 54 17.12 6.62 3.16
CA ILE A 54 16.37 5.37 3.33
C ILE A 54 14.90 5.74 3.09
N LEU A 55 14.23 5.10 2.12
CA LEU A 55 12.86 5.44 1.74
C LEU A 55 11.85 4.45 2.33
N ALA A 56 10.64 4.92 2.56
CA ALA A 56 9.53 4.03 2.86
C ALA A 56 9.31 3.07 1.67
N GLY A 57 9.19 1.78 1.96
CA GLY A 57 9.15 0.73 0.94
C GLY A 57 10.49 0.09 0.61
N ASP A 58 11.62 0.65 1.06
CA ASP A 58 12.91 -0.01 0.93
C ASP A 58 12.91 -1.35 1.65
N VAL A 59 13.56 -2.33 1.05
CA VAL A 59 13.81 -3.62 1.68
C VAL A 59 15.23 -3.63 2.19
N VAL A 60 15.41 -3.84 3.49
CA VAL A 60 16.70 -3.85 4.16
C VAL A 60 17.03 -5.21 4.73
N THR A 61 18.33 -5.49 4.82
CA THR A 61 18.88 -6.68 5.46
C THR A 61 19.98 -6.25 6.45
N TRP A 62 20.19 -7.04 7.50
CA TRP A 62 21.24 -6.83 8.48
C TRP A 62 22.33 -7.87 8.29
N ALA A 63 23.58 -7.51 8.48
CA ALA A 63 24.69 -8.43 8.37
C ALA A 63 24.53 -9.58 9.38
N GLY A 64 24.62 -10.82 8.89
CA GLY A 64 24.41 -12.02 9.71
C GLY A 64 22.94 -12.46 9.87
N ASP A 65 21.99 -11.69 9.36
CA ASP A 65 20.57 -12.04 9.33
C ASP A 65 20.11 -12.28 7.89
N SER A 66 19.52 -13.44 7.62
CA SER A 66 18.97 -13.78 6.30
C SER A 66 17.56 -13.23 6.06
N ASN A 67 16.93 -12.63 7.08
CA ASN A 67 15.61 -12.05 6.95
C ASN A 67 15.67 -10.72 6.18
N GLN A 68 14.58 -10.44 5.49
CA GLN A 68 14.36 -9.16 4.82
C GLN A 68 13.27 -8.38 5.56
N TYR A 69 13.47 -7.07 5.68
CA TYR A 69 12.59 -6.16 6.40
C TYR A 69 12.19 -5.01 5.49
N VAL A 70 10.92 -4.67 5.49
CA VAL A 70 10.39 -3.55 4.73
C VAL A 70 10.34 -2.31 5.62
N VAL A 71 10.88 -1.21 5.13
CA VAL A 71 10.86 0.08 5.83
C VAL A 71 9.46 0.70 5.68
N LYS A 72 8.82 1.00 6.81
CA LYS A 72 7.54 1.71 6.89
C LYS A 72 7.75 3.22 6.86
N THR A 73 8.69 3.71 7.66
CA THR A 73 9.09 5.11 7.69
C THR A 73 10.60 5.18 7.50
N GLY A 74 11.01 5.88 6.46
CA GLY A 74 12.40 6.04 6.12
C GLY A 74 13.07 7.20 6.86
N PHE A 75 14.35 7.37 6.60
CA PHE A 75 15.20 8.44 7.10
C PHE A 75 15.87 9.17 5.93
N ALA A 76 15.76 10.49 5.92
CA ALA A 76 16.33 11.33 4.86
C ALA A 76 17.40 12.24 5.46
N GLY A 77 18.60 11.71 5.67
CA GLY A 77 19.71 12.44 6.23
C GLY A 77 20.99 11.62 6.25
N ASP A 78 22.09 12.26 6.59
CA ASP A 78 23.37 11.60 6.83
C ASP A 78 23.56 11.42 8.36
N GLY A 79 24.19 10.34 8.76
CA GLY A 79 24.50 10.05 10.16
C GLY A 79 23.34 9.43 10.94
N ASP A 80 22.95 10.07 12.02
CA ASP A 80 21.98 9.58 13.02
C ASP A 80 20.54 9.75 12.62
N GLY A 81 19.72 8.69 12.79
CA GLY A 81 18.28 8.78 12.59
C GLY A 81 17.52 7.49 12.88
N ASP A 82 16.21 7.61 12.95
CA ASP A 82 15.33 6.49 13.21
C ASP A 82 14.67 6.02 11.92
N ILE A 83 14.66 4.71 11.71
CA ILE A 83 13.82 4.04 10.72
C ILE A 83 12.76 3.20 11.42
N VAL A 84 11.58 3.08 10.82
CA VAL A 84 10.52 2.20 11.32
C VAL A 84 10.30 1.08 10.32
N LEU A 85 10.41 -0.16 10.80
CA LEU A 85 10.11 -1.36 10.02
C LEU A 85 8.61 -1.66 10.01
N GLN A 86 8.13 -2.33 8.98
CA GLN A 86 6.78 -2.90 8.95
C GLN A 86 6.64 -3.99 10.03
N GLU A 87 5.42 -4.12 10.56
CA GLU A 87 5.07 -5.24 11.43
C GLU A 87 5.32 -6.60 10.74
N PRO A 88 5.79 -7.60 11.45
CA PRO A 88 5.97 -7.70 12.91
C PRO A 88 7.34 -7.18 13.43
N GLY A 89 8.11 -6.39 12.69
CA GLY A 89 9.41 -5.90 13.10
C GLY A 89 10.53 -6.94 12.93
N LEU A 90 11.56 -6.85 13.76
CA LEU A 90 12.72 -7.75 13.72
C LEU A 90 12.32 -9.20 13.99
N LYS A 91 12.81 -10.13 13.16
CA LYS A 91 12.62 -11.58 13.34
C LYS A 91 13.80 -12.26 14.08
N ALA A 92 14.91 -11.55 14.16
CA ALA A 92 16.09 -11.94 14.93
C ALA A 92 16.54 -10.77 15.80
N THR A 93 17.32 -11.06 16.86
CA THR A 93 17.96 -10.02 17.67
C THR A 93 19.00 -9.28 16.85
N LEU A 94 19.07 -7.95 16.97
CA LEU A 94 20.00 -7.11 16.25
C LEU A 94 20.96 -6.43 17.25
N ALA A 95 22.24 -6.74 17.15
CA ALA A 95 23.26 -6.15 18.00
C ALA A 95 23.66 -4.76 17.53
N ASN A 96 24.41 -4.04 18.37
CA ASN A 96 25.03 -2.78 18.00
C ASN A 96 26.04 -2.94 16.85
N ASP A 97 26.23 -1.89 16.08
CA ASP A 97 27.21 -1.81 14.97
C ASP A 97 27.01 -2.87 13.86
N VAL A 98 25.83 -3.46 13.76
CA VAL A 98 25.50 -4.38 12.66
C VAL A 98 25.17 -3.59 11.41
N ALA A 99 25.88 -3.89 10.31
CA ALA A 99 25.71 -3.19 9.04
C ALA A 99 24.36 -3.48 8.39
N MET A 100 23.69 -2.40 7.93
CA MET A 100 22.48 -2.45 7.13
C MET A 100 22.79 -2.37 5.64
N THR A 101 22.08 -3.14 4.84
CA THR A 101 22.14 -3.07 3.38
C THR A 101 20.74 -2.86 2.81
N ILE A 102 20.58 -1.82 1.98
CA ILE A 102 19.34 -1.60 1.22
C ILE A 102 19.42 -2.46 -0.05
N THR A 103 18.44 -3.31 -0.27
CA THR A 103 18.35 -4.18 -1.44
C THR A 103 18.05 -3.39 -2.73
N ASN A 104 18.02 -4.08 -3.87
CA ASN A 104 17.76 -3.41 -5.15
C ASN A 104 16.32 -2.89 -5.26
N SER A 105 16.13 -1.90 -6.14
CA SER A 105 14.80 -1.50 -6.60
C SER A 105 14.01 -2.70 -7.13
N TYR A 106 12.71 -2.71 -6.93
CA TYR A 106 11.86 -3.84 -7.30
C TYR A 106 10.48 -3.40 -7.80
N THR A 107 9.85 -4.27 -8.55
CA THR A 107 8.43 -4.14 -8.89
C THR A 107 7.64 -5.06 -7.97
N ALA A 108 6.73 -4.50 -7.19
CA ALA A 108 5.94 -5.27 -6.24
C ALA A 108 5.05 -6.28 -6.98
N ASN A 109 5.10 -7.54 -6.56
CA ASN A 109 4.16 -8.56 -6.99
C ASN A 109 3.22 -8.88 -5.82
N LEU A 110 1.92 -8.99 -6.11
CA LEU A 110 0.90 -9.30 -5.12
C LEU A 110 0.35 -10.69 -5.39
N ALA A 111 0.26 -11.48 -4.34
CA ALA A 111 -0.45 -12.75 -4.34
C ALA A 111 -1.50 -12.72 -3.23
N PHE A 112 -2.77 -12.92 -3.58
CA PHE A 112 -3.87 -12.92 -2.62
C PHE A 112 -4.98 -13.87 -3.07
N SER A 113 -5.75 -14.37 -2.10
CA SER A 113 -6.96 -15.12 -2.38
C SER A 113 -8.08 -14.18 -2.85
N GLN A 114 -9.11 -14.75 -3.49
CA GLN A 114 -10.26 -13.97 -3.97
C GLN A 114 -10.94 -13.17 -2.83
N ASP A 115 -10.92 -13.71 -1.63
CA ASP A 115 -11.59 -13.12 -0.47
C ASP A 115 -10.68 -12.20 0.37
N ALA A 116 -9.43 -12.00 -0.04
CA ALA A 116 -8.46 -11.19 0.73
C ALA A 116 -8.73 -9.68 0.65
N ILE A 117 -9.51 -9.24 -0.33
CA ILE A 117 -9.87 -7.83 -0.54
C ILE A 117 -11.38 -7.74 -0.70
N GLU A 118 -12.03 -7.03 0.20
CA GLU A 118 -13.46 -6.75 0.14
C GLU A 118 -13.72 -5.35 -0.42
N LEU A 119 -14.55 -5.26 -1.44
CA LEU A 119 -15.05 -4.01 -2.00
C LEU A 119 -16.48 -3.78 -1.49
N GLY A 120 -16.64 -2.82 -0.58
CA GLY A 120 -17.95 -2.33 -0.15
C GLY A 120 -18.45 -1.22 -1.08
N VAL A 121 -19.65 -1.36 -1.60
CA VAL A 121 -20.28 -0.37 -2.51
C VAL A 121 -21.66 -0.03 -2.01
N ARG A 122 -22.02 1.26 -2.03
CA ARG A 122 -23.36 1.73 -1.71
C ARG A 122 -23.68 3.02 -2.47
N PHE A 123 -24.95 3.40 -2.48
CA PHE A 123 -25.33 4.71 -2.94
C PHE A 123 -24.84 5.82 -1.99
N PRO A 124 -24.50 7.00 -2.50
CA PRO A 124 -24.28 8.17 -1.66
C PRO A 124 -25.49 8.45 -0.77
N ALA A 125 -25.24 8.94 0.44
CA ALA A 125 -26.36 9.29 1.34
C ALA A 125 -27.10 10.52 0.80
N ALA A 126 -28.40 10.41 0.60
CA ALA A 126 -29.21 11.56 0.24
C ALA A 126 -29.30 12.54 1.43
N PRO A 127 -29.30 13.87 1.19
CA PRO A 127 -29.55 14.86 2.22
C PRO A 127 -30.92 14.66 2.85
N LYS A 128 -31.03 14.88 4.18
CA LYS A 128 -32.33 14.69 4.91
C LYS A 128 -33.47 15.54 4.42
N SER A 129 -33.19 16.71 3.85
CA SER A 129 -34.16 17.65 3.31
C SER A 129 -34.41 17.48 1.81
N GLY A 130 -33.84 16.42 1.20
CA GLY A 130 -33.79 16.27 -0.25
C GLY A 130 -32.72 17.16 -0.90
N ASP A 131 -32.40 16.87 -2.14
CA ASP A 131 -31.38 17.58 -2.92
C ASP A 131 -31.95 18.27 -4.18
N GLY A 132 -33.26 18.22 -4.35
CA GLY A 132 -33.94 18.81 -5.51
C GLY A 132 -33.82 17.98 -6.79
N ALA A 133 -33.39 16.73 -6.72
CA ALA A 133 -33.42 15.84 -7.87
C ALA A 133 -34.86 15.67 -8.40
N ALA A 134 -35.05 15.81 -9.70
CA ALA A 134 -36.33 15.61 -10.37
C ALA A 134 -36.63 14.11 -10.53
N ASP A 135 -35.62 13.31 -10.72
CA ASP A 135 -35.72 11.85 -10.79
C ASP A 135 -34.48 11.19 -10.23
N VAL A 136 -34.62 9.97 -9.66
CA VAL A 136 -33.53 9.15 -9.13
C VAL A 136 -33.74 7.74 -9.60
N THR A 137 -32.78 7.23 -10.36
CA THR A 137 -32.82 5.86 -10.87
C THR A 137 -31.50 5.13 -10.60
N THR A 138 -31.50 3.82 -10.76
CA THR A 138 -30.30 3.00 -10.55
C THR A 138 -29.93 2.27 -11.83
N ILE A 139 -28.63 2.23 -12.12
CA ILE A 139 -28.08 1.49 -13.25
C ILE A 139 -27.08 0.47 -12.73
N VAL A 140 -27.19 -0.76 -13.18
CA VAL A 140 -26.23 -1.83 -12.88
C VAL A 140 -25.33 -2.01 -14.10
N ASP A 141 -24.01 -1.88 -13.90
CA ASP A 141 -23.06 -2.23 -14.94
C ASP A 141 -22.95 -3.75 -15.06
N GLU A 142 -23.21 -4.28 -16.25
CA GLU A 142 -23.23 -5.73 -16.47
C GLU A 142 -21.86 -6.40 -16.32
N VAL A 143 -20.79 -5.66 -16.51
CA VAL A 143 -19.40 -6.19 -16.47
C VAL A 143 -18.85 -6.22 -15.03
N SER A 144 -18.92 -5.09 -14.33
CA SER A 144 -18.41 -4.97 -12.96
C SER A 144 -19.41 -5.40 -11.89
N ARG A 145 -20.70 -5.50 -12.24
CA ARG A 145 -21.83 -5.74 -11.32
C ARG A 145 -22.01 -4.62 -10.29
N LEU A 146 -21.35 -3.48 -10.50
CA LEU A 146 -21.52 -2.32 -9.64
C LEU A 146 -22.84 -1.63 -9.96
N THR A 147 -23.50 -1.15 -8.90
CA THR A 147 -24.76 -0.42 -9.02
C THR A 147 -24.50 1.06 -8.80
N PHE A 148 -24.84 1.89 -9.76
CA PHE A 148 -24.71 3.34 -9.71
C PHE A 148 -26.07 3.98 -9.50
N GLU A 149 -26.10 5.06 -8.73
CA GLU A 149 -27.26 5.95 -8.63
C GLU A 149 -27.13 7.04 -9.68
N VAL A 150 -28.19 7.28 -10.44
CA VAL A 150 -28.26 8.37 -11.41
C VAL A 150 -29.34 9.33 -10.97
N ARG A 151 -28.98 10.59 -10.78
CA ARG A 151 -29.87 11.68 -10.39
C ARG A 151 -30.04 12.66 -11.54
N GLU A 152 -31.27 13.06 -11.81
CA GLU A 152 -31.61 14.09 -12.78
C GLU A 152 -32.00 15.37 -12.06
N TYR A 153 -31.35 16.47 -12.41
CA TYR A 153 -31.69 17.81 -11.92
C TYR A 153 -32.12 18.68 -13.07
N ARG A 154 -33.23 19.36 -12.90
CA ARG A 154 -33.69 20.37 -13.86
C ARG A 154 -33.12 21.72 -13.47
N VAL A 155 -32.25 22.22 -14.32
CA VAL A 155 -31.60 23.52 -14.17
C VAL A 155 -32.05 24.47 -15.26
N TYR A 156 -31.68 25.77 -15.20
CA TYR A 156 -32.10 26.76 -16.17
C TYR A 156 -31.69 26.35 -17.61
N ARG A 157 -32.69 26.05 -18.46
CA ARG A 157 -32.54 25.66 -19.87
C ARG A 157 -31.65 24.42 -20.12
N ALA A 158 -31.46 23.56 -19.09
CA ALA A 158 -30.66 22.34 -19.22
C ALA A 158 -31.15 21.25 -18.25
N VAL A 159 -30.65 20.04 -18.45
CA VAL A 159 -30.76 18.91 -17.53
C VAL A 159 -29.35 18.49 -17.13
N LEU A 160 -29.14 18.32 -15.84
CA LEU A 160 -27.88 17.83 -15.28
C LEU A 160 -28.09 16.40 -14.78
N TYR A 161 -27.22 15.50 -15.21
CA TYR A 161 -27.15 14.13 -14.68
C TYR A 161 -25.97 13.99 -13.75
N GLU A 162 -26.20 13.49 -12.56
CA GLU A 162 -25.18 13.11 -11.59
C GLU A 162 -25.16 11.59 -11.47
N ILE A 163 -23.99 11.00 -11.61
CA ILE A 163 -23.79 9.56 -11.40
C ILE A 163 -22.96 9.38 -10.12
N GLY A 164 -23.57 8.76 -9.12
CA GLY A 164 -23.01 8.62 -7.79
C GLY A 164 -22.70 7.17 -7.41
N LEU A 165 -21.54 6.97 -6.75
CA LEU A 165 -21.15 5.72 -6.13
C LEU A 165 -20.29 6.04 -4.90
N ALA A 166 -20.66 5.54 -3.73
CA ALA A 166 -19.79 5.54 -2.56
C ALA A 166 -19.17 4.14 -2.42
N TRP A 167 -17.84 4.09 -2.26
CA TRP A 167 -17.11 2.84 -2.18
C TRP A 167 -16.06 2.87 -1.09
N GLY A 168 -15.67 1.70 -0.63
CA GLY A 168 -14.57 1.51 0.29
C GLY A 168 -13.95 0.14 0.07
N VAL A 169 -12.67 0.04 0.33
CA VAL A 169 -11.91 -1.21 0.23
C VAL A 169 -11.33 -1.55 1.59
N ASN A 170 -11.43 -2.80 1.98
CA ASN A 170 -10.82 -3.33 3.18
C ASN A 170 -10.08 -4.63 2.89
N ALA A 171 -8.97 -4.88 3.60
CA ALA A 171 -8.35 -6.19 3.61
C ALA A 171 -9.15 -7.11 4.56
N ALA A 172 -9.55 -8.27 4.09
CA ALA A 172 -10.15 -9.29 4.95
C ALA A 172 -9.06 -9.86 5.87
N ASN A 173 -9.33 -9.90 7.18
CA ASN A 173 -8.45 -10.46 8.19
C ASN A 173 -8.70 -11.96 8.34
#